data_6a460c4fa3a57b1225d8a12a85ab3727
#
_entry.id   6a460c4fa3a57b1225d8a12a85ab3727
#
_cell.length_a   1.000
_cell.length_b   1.000
_cell.length_c   1.000
_cell.angle_alpha   90.00
_cell.angle_beta   90.00
_cell.angle_gamma   90.00
#
_symmetry.space_group_name_H-M   'P 1'
#
loop_
_entity.id
_entity.type
_entity.pdbx_description
1 polymer ?
#
loop_
_entity_poly.entity_id
_entity_poly.type
_entity_poly.pdbx_seq_one_letter_code
_entity_poly.pdbx_strand_id
1 'polypeptide(L)'
;LITFAACMVAIFATWIAVYQGHAPLRRISAEIRRIKSDHLSIRLAPNTVPVELTELAVSFNDMLDRIEESFQRLSNFSADIAHELRTPITNLRTQTEVALSQSRDIEQYREILYSSLEEYERMAKMVGDMLFLAQADNHQLKGERVKINLTTEVQMLFEYFEALADERSVSLV
;
A
#
# COMPACT_ATOMS: atom_id res chain seq x y z
N LEU A 1 -36.50 57.93 -15.33
CA LEU A 1 -37.30 56.72 -15.10
C LEU A 1 -36.80 55.57 -15.94
N ILE A 2 -36.62 55.72 -17.26
CA ILE A 2 -36.18 54.69 -18.20
C ILE A 2 -34.74 54.18 -17.87
N THR A 3 -33.82 55.07 -17.56
CA THR A 3 -32.44 54.71 -17.19
C THR A 3 -32.36 53.94 -15.88
N PHE A 4 -33.20 54.28 -14.90
CA PHE A 4 -33.26 53.57 -13.63
C PHE A 4 -33.82 52.13 -13.81
N ALA A 5 -34.87 52.00 -14.62
CA ALA A 5 -35.44 50.69 -14.96
C ALA A 5 -34.40 49.81 -15.69
N ALA A 6 -33.66 50.34 -16.65
CA ALA A 6 -32.62 49.64 -17.37
C ALA A 6 -31.47 49.16 -16.44
N CYS A 7 -31.03 49.99 -15.50
CA CYS A 7 -30.03 49.60 -14.51
C CYS A 7 -30.51 48.45 -13.60
N MET A 8 -31.76 48.52 -13.14
CA MET A 8 -32.35 47.45 -12.31
C MET A 8 -32.43 46.13 -13.06
N VAL A 9 -32.82 46.13 -14.32
CA VAL A 9 -32.86 44.93 -15.19
C VAL A 9 -31.46 44.38 -15.41
N ALA A 10 -30.47 45.24 -15.68
CA ALA A 10 -29.09 44.80 -15.86
C ALA A 10 -28.49 44.17 -14.59
N ILE A 11 -28.73 44.78 -13.41
CA ILE A 11 -28.28 44.22 -12.12
C ILE A 11 -28.94 42.87 -11.86
N PHE A 12 -30.24 42.75 -12.11
CA PHE A 12 -30.99 41.51 -11.90
C PHE A 12 -30.53 40.39 -12.86
N ALA A 13 -30.32 40.72 -14.13
CA ALA A 13 -29.80 39.77 -15.13
C ALA A 13 -28.39 39.30 -14.77
N THR A 14 -27.50 40.20 -14.34
CA THR A 14 -26.16 39.87 -13.90
C THR A 14 -26.20 39.00 -12.65
N TRP A 15 -27.08 39.30 -11.69
CA TRP A 15 -27.25 38.47 -10.49
C TRP A 15 -27.70 37.05 -10.82
N ILE A 16 -28.67 36.87 -11.73
CA ILE A 16 -29.14 35.58 -12.21
C ILE A 16 -28.00 34.84 -12.91
N ALA A 17 -27.27 35.50 -13.82
CA ALA A 17 -26.17 34.87 -14.56
C ALA A 17 -25.06 34.34 -13.61
N VAL A 18 -24.68 35.14 -12.60
CA VAL A 18 -23.70 34.75 -11.57
C VAL A 18 -24.25 33.59 -10.74
N TYR A 19 -25.50 33.66 -10.29
CA TYR A 19 -26.10 32.62 -9.45
C TYR A 19 -26.23 31.29 -10.19
N GLN A 20 -26.62 31.28 -11.46
CA GLN A 20 -26.72 30.08 -12.30
C GLN A 20 -25.33 29.56 -12.69
N GLY A 21 -24.37 30.45 -12.96
CA GLY A 21 -22.99 30.05 -13.30
C GLY A 21 -22.25 29.32 -12.18
N HIS A 22 -22.64 29.58 -10.91
CA HIS A 22 -22.02 28.87 -9.78
C HIS A 22 -22.74 27.57 -9.36
N ALA A 23 -23.92 27.27 -9.93
CA ALA A 23 -24.70 26.08 -9.59
C ALA A 23 -23.93 24.76 -9.87
N PRO A 24 -23.21 24.60 -11.00
CA PRO A 24 -22.42 23.40 -11.27
C PRO A 24 -21.31 23.17 -10.27
N LEU A 25 -20.60 24.23 -9.85
CA LEU A 25 -19.53 24.15 -8.86
C LEU A 25 -20.03 23.67 -7.50
N ARG A 26 -21.23 24.11 -7.10
CA ARG A 26 -21.86 23.64 -5.84
C ARG A 26 -22.21 22.15 -5.90
N ARG A 27 -22.65 21.64 -7.07
CA ARG A 27 -22.95 20.22 -7.25
C ARG A 27 -21.70 19.38 -7.15
N ILE A 28 -20.63 19.74 -7.87
CA ILE A 28 -19.32 19.07 -7.77
C ILE A 28 -18.81 19.07 -6.32
N SER A 29 -18.86 20.22 -5.64
CA SER A 29 -18.45 20.30 -4.23
C SER A 29 -19.28 19.41 -3.31
N ALA A 30 -20.57 19.23 -3.59
CA ALA A 30 -21.44 18.36 -2.81
C ALA A 30 -21.13 16.88 -3.08
N GLU A 31 -20.80 16.49 -4.31
CA GLU A 31 -20.37 15.13 -4.65
C GLU A 31 -19.01 14.79 -4.04
N ILE A 32 -18.03 15.70 -4.14
CA ILE A 32 -16.71 15.54 -3.51
C ILE A 32 -16.84 15.32 -1.99
N ARG A 33 -17.74 16.02 -1.31
CA ARG A 33 -17.97 15.85 0.15
C ARG A 33 -18.54 14.48 0.52
N ARG A 34 -19.09 13.72 -0.43
CA ARG A 34 -19.59 12.36 -0.22
C ARG A 34 -18.50 11.31 -0.34
N ILE A 35 -17.37 11.67 -0.95
CA ILE A 35 -16.23 10.78 -1.09
C ILE A 35 -15.56 10.67 0.27
N LYS A 36 -15.54 9.47 0.81
CA LYS A 36 -14.89 9.10 2.06
C LYS A 36 -14.01 7.88 1.81
N SER A 37 -13.17 7.53 2.75
CA SER A 37 -12.28 6.36 2.67
C SER A 37 -13.02 5.03 2.45
N ASP A 38 -14.28 4.94 2.87
CA ASP A 38 -15.18 3.80 2.70
C ASP A 38 -15.98 3.82 1.38
N HIS A 39 -15.92 4.95 0.64
CA HIS A 39 -16.64 5.17 -0.61
C HIS A 39 -15.77 5.84 -1.67
N LEU A 40 -14.57 5.31 -1.90
CA LEU A 40 -13.64 5.82 -2.92
C LEU A 40 -14.07 5.49 -4.35
N SER A 41 -15.04 4.59 -4.55
CA SER A 41 -15.57 4.20 -5.86
C SER A 41 -16.50 5.26 -6.50
N ILE A 42 -16.84 6.33 -5.79
CA ILE A 42 -17.67 7.41 -6.34
C ILE A 42 -16.82 8.19 -7.35
N ARG A 43 -17.41 8.43 -8.54
CA ARG A 43 -16.79 9.22 -9.61
C ARG A 43 -17.69 10.38 -9.98
N LEU A 44 -17.05 11.49 -10.32
CA LEU A 44 -17.76 12.63 -10.94
C LEU A 44 -18.17 12.24 -12.35
N ALA A 45 -19.44 12.47 -12.71
CA ALA A 45 -19.92 12.17 -14.04
C ALA A 45 -19.56 13.32 -15.01
N PRO A 46 -18.61 13.14 -15.95
CA PRO A 46 -18.16 14.23 -16.84
C PRO A 46 -19.28 14.83 -17.68
N ASN A 47 -20.33 14.04 -17.97
CA ASN A 47 -21.47 14.45 -18.77
C ASN A 47 -22.47 15.37 -18.02
N THR A 48 -22.32 15.53 -16.72
CA THR A 48 -23.22 16.35 -15.88
C THR A 48 -22.64 17.71 -15.53
N VAL A 49 -21.40 17.96 -15.95
CA VAL A 49 -20.69 19.22 -15.71
C VAL A 49 -20.59 20.04 -17.01
N PRO A 50 -20.48 21.37 -16.93
CA PRO A 50 -20.17 22.20 -18.09
C PRO A 50 -18.88 21.76 -18.78
N VAL A 51 -18.80 22.00 -20.10
CA VAL A 51 -17.66 21.59 -20.92
C VAL A 51 -16.31 22.12 -20.37
N GLU A 52 -16.33 23.32 -19.79
CA GLU A 52 -15.17 23.95 -19.18
C GLU A 52 -14.63 23.22 -17.92
N LEU A 53 -15.47 22.40 -17.30
CA LEU A 53 -15.13 21.62 -16.09
C LEU A 53 -14.93 20.12 -16.37
N THR A 54 -15.11 19.69 -17.62
CA THR A 54 -14.99 18.28 -18.00
C THR A 54 -13.58 17.74 -17.75
N GLU A 55 -12.55 18.49 -18.15
CA GLU A 55 -11.16 18.11 -17.95
C GLU A 55 -10.79 18.03 -16.45
N LEU A 56 -11.34 18.94 -15.65
CA LEU A 56 -11.17 18.90 -14.19
C LEU A 56 -11.83 17.65 -13.59
N ALA A 57 -13.03 17.30 -14.04
CA ALA A 57 -13.73 16.11 -13.56
C ALA A 57 -12.97 14.81 -13.93
N VAL A 58 -12.42 14.74 -15.13
CA VAL A 58 -11.58 13.60 -15.57
C VAL A 58 -10.31 13.51 -14.71
N SER A 59 -9.55 14.60 -14.60
CA SER A 59 -8.33 14.63 -13.79
C SER A 59 -8.59 14.28 -12.32
N PHE A 60 -9.73 14.69 -11.79
CA PHE A 60 -10.15 14.34 -10.44
C PHE A 60 -10.46 12.84 -10.30
N ASN A 61 -11.15 12.25 -11.29
CA ASN A 61 -11.43 10.82 -11.30
C ASN A 61 -10.12 10.01 -11.40
N ASP A 62 -9.18 10.42 -12.24
CA ASP A 62 -7.86 9.77 -12.35
C ASP A 62 -7.09 9.81 -11.01
N MET A 63 -7.21 10.91 -10.26
CA MET A 63 -6.65 11.00 -8.92
C MET A 63 -7.35 10.03 -7.95
N LEU A 64 -8.67 9.94 -8.02
CA LEU A 64 -9.43 8.98 -7.19
C LEU A 64 -9.07 7.54 -7.51
N ASP A 65 -8.87 7.19 -8.79
CA ASP A 65 -8.44 5.85 -9.20
C ASP A 65 -7.10 5.49 -8.56
N ARG A 66 -6.12 6.40 -8.59
CA ARG A 66 -4.81 6.19 -7.95
C ARG A 66 -4.91 6.04 -6.43
N ILE A 67 -5.80 6.80 -5.79
CA ILE A 67 -6.03 6.70 -4.34
C ILE A 67 -6.67 5.34 -4.01
N GLU A 68 -7.70 4.94 -4.76
CA GLU A 68 -8.40 3.66 -4.57
C GLU A 68 -7.45 2.47 -4.75
N GLU A 69 -6.64 2.48 -5.81
CA GLU A 69 -5.60 1.46 -6.03
C GLU A 69 -4.57 1.42 -4.88
N SER A 70 -4.13 2.60 -4.40
CA SER A 70 -3.17 2.66 -3.30
C SER A 70 -3.77 2.15 -1.99
N PHE A 71 -5.04 2.48 -1.74
CA PHE A 71 -5.77 1.98 -0.57
C PHE A 71 -5.98 0.47 -0.63
N GLN A 72 -6.34 -0.05 -1.82
CA GLN A 72 -6.50 -1.50 -2.02
C GLN A 72 -5.18 -2.25 -1.83
N ARG A 73 -4.07 -1.73 -2.38
CA ARG A 73 -2.73 -2.30 -2.14
C ARG A 73 -2.39 -2.34 -0.65
N LEU A 74 -2.63 -1.24 0.07
CA LEU A 74 -2.38 -1.17 1.51
C LEU A 74 -3.25 -2.16 2.30
N SER A 75 -4.52 -2.29 1.92
CA SER A 75 -5.46 -3.24 2.55
C SER A 75 -5.02 -4.69 2.34
N ASN A 76 -4.67 -5.05 1.11
CA ASN A 76 -4.17 -6.38 0.77
C ASN A 76 -2.87 -6.68 1.52
N PHE A 77 -1.90 -5.76 1.49
CA PHE A 77 -0.64 -5.89 2.21
C PHE A 77 -0.85 -6.11 3.72
N SER A 78 -1.77 -5.34 4.33
CA SER A 78 -2.09 -5.51 5.76
C SER A 78 -2.74 -6.87 6.05
N ALA A 79 -3.59 -7.35 5.16
CA ALA A 79 -4.21 -8.67 5.29
C ALA A 79 -3.17 -9.80 5.15
N ASP A 80 -2.26 -9.69 4.19
CA ASP A 80 -1.17 -10.65 3.97
C ASP A 80 -0.25 -10.71 5.20
N ILE A 81 0.17 -9.55 5.74
CA ILE A 81 0.94 -9.49 6.99
C ILE A 81 0.21 -10.23 8.12
N ALA A 82 -1.07 -9.94 8.30
CA ALA A 82 -1.85 -10.57 9.37
C ALA A 82 -1.95 -12.09 9.20
N HIS A 83 -2.05 -12.58 7.97
CA HIS A 83 -2.06 -14.00 7.67
C HIS A 83 -0.70 -14.66 7.93
N GLU A 84 0.36 -14.07 7.43
CA GLU A 84 1.72 -14.59 7.56
C GLU A 84 2.22 -14.60 9.01
N LEU A 85 1.81 -13.64 9.83
CA LEU A 85 2.16 -13.60 11.25
C LEU A 85 1.28 -14.52 12.12
N ARG A 86 0.05 -14.80 11.71
CA ARG A 86 -0.87 -15.64 12.50
C ARG A 86 -0.34 -17.05 12.68
N THR A 87 0.22 -17.64 11.64
CA THR A 87 0.72 -19.01 11.65
C THR A 87 1.85 -19.21 12.66
N PRO A 88 2.98 -18.46 12.61
CA PRO A 88 4.06 -18.63 13.57
C PRO A 88 3.62 -18.30 15.01
N ILE A 89 2.79 -17.28 15.20
CA ILE A 89 2.24 -16.95 16.54
C ILE A 89 1.40 -18.12 17.07
N THR A 90 0.57 -18.74 16.24
CA THR A 90 -0.24 -19.90 16.63
C THR A 90 0.64 -21.09 16.98
N ASN A 91 1.70 -21.34 16.21
CA ASN A 91 2.66 -22.41 16.48
C ASN A 91 3.36 -22.20 17.82
N LEU A 92 3.92 -21.02 18.06
CA LEU A 92 4.57 -20.65 19.32
C LEU A 92 3.63 -20.80 20.51
N ARG A 93 2.38 -20.36 20.37
CA ARG A 93 1.38 -20.49 21.41
C ARG A 93 1.11 -21.98 21.70
N THR A 94 0.87 -22.78 20.67
CA THR A 94 0.59 -24.21 20.83
C THR A 94 1.78 -24.94 21.46
N GLN A 95 3.01 -24.68 21.00
CA GLN A 95 4.22 -25.25 21.61
C GLN A 95 4.33 -24.90 23.09
N THR A 96 4.05 -23.63 23.43
CA THR A 96 4.08 -23.17 24.83
C THR A 96 3.00 -23.85 25.67
N GLU A 97 1.75 -23.92 25.17
CA GLU A 97 0.63 -24.61 25.84
C GLU A 97 0.94 -26.09 26.09
N VAL A 98 1.52 -26.78 25.09
CA VAL A 98 1.92 -28.16 25.18
C VAL A 98 3.11 -28.34 26.14
N ALA A 99 4.06 -27.40 26.17
CA ALA A 99 5.16 -27.41 27.13
C ALA A 99 4.69 -27.28 28.58
N LEU A 100 3.65 -26.47 28.81
CA LEU A 100 3.08 -26.22 30.14
C LEU A 100 2.10 -27.29 30.60
N SER A 101 1.57 -28.11 29.67
CA SER A 101 0.49 -29.10 29.99
C SER A 101 0.97 -30.26 30.84
N GLN A 102 2.27 -30.56 30.86
CA GLN A 102 2.86 -31.65 31.63
C GLN A 102 4.31 -31.33 32.01
N SER A 103 4.78 -31.93 33.12
CA SER A 103 6.18 -31.83 33.52
C SER A 103 7.08 -32.55 32.50
N ARG A 104 8.18 -31.89 32.13
CA ARG A 104 9.16 -32.37 31.14
C ARG A 104 10.56 -32.35 31.76
N ASP A 105 11.48 -33.09 31.16
CA ASP A 105 12.88 -32.97 31.54
C ASP A 105 13.54 -31.70 30.95
N ILE A 106 14.72 -31.38 31.41
CA ILE A 106 15.43 -30.16 31.02
C ILE A 106 15.75 -30.17 29.51
N GLU A 107 16.09 -31.31 28.94
CA GLU A 107 16.45 -31.40 27.53
C GLU A 107 15.23 -31.17 26.65
N GLN A 108 14.08 -31.68 27.01
CA GLN A 108 12.80 -31.42 26.28
C GLN A 108 12.42 -29.95 26.33
N TYR A 109 12.61 -29.25 27.47
CA TYR A 109 12.38 -27.81 27.52
C TYR A 109 13.38 -27.04 26.65
N ARG A 110 14.65 -27.46 26.61
CA ARG A 110 15.67 -26.85 25.75
C ARG A 110 15.31 -26.99 24.27
N GLU A 111 14.89 -28.16 23.81
CA GLU A 111 14.44 -28.37 22.44
C GLU A 111 13.27 -27.45 22.07
N ILE A 112 12.28 -27.31 22.94
CA ILE A 112 11.14 -26.42 22.71
C ILE A 112 11.60 -24.96 22.63
N LEU A 113 12.53 -24.53 23.50
CA LEU A 113 13.08 -23.17 23.47
C LEU A 113 13.90 -22.90 22.21
N TYR A 114 14.71 -23.87 21.76
CA TYR A 114 15.43 -23.72 20.48
C TYR A 114 14.47 -23.63 19.29
N SER A 115 13.46 -24.49 19.21
CA SER A 115 12.44 -24.40 18.18
C SER A 115 11.68 -23.10 18.22
N SER A 116 11.38 -22.57 19.41
CA SER A 116 10.75 -21.26 19.57
C SER A 116 11.66 -20.13 19.11
N LEU A 117 12.97 -20.22 19.37
CA LEU A 117 13.96 -19.22 18.94
C LEU A 117 14.04 -19.17 17.40
N GLU A 118 14.09 -20.33 16.74
CA GLU A 118 14.07 -20.42 15.27
C GLU A 118 12.83 -19.74 14.67
N GLU A 119 11.67 -19.91 15.31
CA GLU A 119 10.43 -19.30 14.85
C GLU A 119 10.44 -17.77 15.07
N TYR A 120 11.01 -17.28 16.17
CA TYR A 120 11.22 -15.84 16.39
C TYR A 120 12.16 -15.23 15.36
N GLU A 121 13.26 -15.90 15.00
CA GLU A 121 14.21 -15.45 13.98
C GLU A 121 13.53 -15.38 12.61
N ARG A 122 12.71 -16.38 12.28
CA ARG A 122 11.91 -16.39 11.05
C ARG A 122 10.93 -15.22 10.99
N MET A 123 10.24 -14.93 12.10
CA MET A 123 9.34 -13.79 12.19
C MET A 123 10.10 -12.46 12.05
N ALA A 124 11.25 -12.32 12.71
CA ALA A 124 12.07 -11.12 12.61
C ALA A 124 12.53 -10.86 11.18
N LYS A 125 12.98 -11.90 10.47
CA LYS A 125 13.32 -11.82 9.05
C LYS A 125 12.12 -11.40 8.20
N MET A 126 10.97 -12.04 8.38
CA MET A 126 9.74 -11.73 7.66
C MET A 126 9.34 -10.26 7.83
N VAL A 127 9.39 -9.73 9.05
CA VAL A 127 9.11 -8.30 9.31
C VAL A 127 10.14 -7.41 8.59
N GLY A 128 11.41 -7.79 8.57
CA GLY A 128 12.46 -7.08 7.81
C GLY A 128 12.17 -7.04 6.32
N ASP A 129 11.79 -8.18 5.73
CA ASP A 129 11.46 -8.29 4.32
C ASP A 129 10.21 -7.45 3.95
N MET A 130 9.19 -7.44 4.82
CA MET A 130 8.00 -6.61 4.65
C MET A 130 8.32 -5.11 4.69
N LEU A 131 9.16 -4.67 5.63
CA LEU A 131 9.62 -3.28 5.71
C LEU A 131 10.43 -2.88 4.47
N PHE A 132 11.29 -3.78 3.99
CA PHE A 132 12.05 -3.55 2.76
C PHE A 132 11.12 -3.38 1.56
N LEU A 133 10.12 -4.24 1.39
CA LEU A 133 9.12 -4.14 0.31
C LEU A 133 8.34 -2.82 0.40
N ALA A 134 7.87 -2.44 1.60
CA ALA A 134 7.15 -1.18 1.80
C ALA A 134 8.00 0.05 1.47
N GLN A 135 9.31 0.03 1.72
CA GLN A 135 10.24 1.09 1.35
C GLN A 135 10.53 1.10 -0.16
N ALA A 136 10.61 -0.06 -0.79
CA ALA A 136 10.81 -0.20 -2.22
C ALA A 136 9.64 0.38 -3.03
N ASP A 137 8.42 0.05 -2.65
CA ASP A 137 7.20 0.56 -3.29
C ASP A 137 7.07 2.08 -3.19
N ASN A 138 7.51 2.66 -2.08
CA ASN A 138 7.50 4.12 -1.87
C ASN A 138 8.67 4.87 -2.53
N HIS A 139 9.50 4.22 -3.35
CA HIS A 139 10.69 4.81 -3.97
C HIS A 139 11.66 5.43 -2.93
N GLN A 140 11.57 5.01 -1.67
CA GLN A 140 12.41 5.51 -0.58
C GLN A 140 13.77 4.81 -0.50
N LEU A 141 13.92 3.69 -1.22
CA LEU A 141 15.22 3.04 -1.36
C LEU A 141 16.12 3.92 -2.23
N LYS A 142 16.84 4.83 -1.62
CA LYS A 142 17.99 5.51 -2.22
C LYS A 142 19.16 4.53 -2.27
N GLY A 143 19.07 3.53 -3.14
CA GLY A 143 20.23 2.70 -3.44
C GLY A 143 21.31 3.55 -4.08
N GLU A 144 22.48 3.65 -3.48
CA GLU A 144 23.66 4.13 -4.16
C GLU A 144 23.92 3.20 -5.34
N ARG A 145 23.80 3.74 -6.56
CA ARG A 145 24.13 2.97 -7.76
C ARG A 145 25.64 2.88 -7.86
N VAL A 146 26.19 1.76 -7.41
CA VAL A 146 27.61 1.45 -7.56
C VAL A 146 27.79 0.63 -8.83
N LYS A 147 28.85 0.95 -9.60
CA LYS A 147 29.24 0.11 -10.72
C LYS A 147 29.83 -1.18 -10.19
N ILE A 148 29.17 -2.30 -10.46
CA ILE A 148 29.66 -3.63 -10.10
C ILE A 148 30.17 -4.36 -11.35
N ASN A 149 31.20 -5.17 -11.18
CA ASN A 149 31.63 -6.12 -12.20
C ASN A 149 30.87 -7.43 -11.97
N LEU A 150 29.86 -7.67 -12.82
CA LEU A 150 28.99 -8.84 -12.67
C LEU A 150 29.79 -10.16 -12.68
N THR A 151 30.84 -10.25 -13.51
CA THR A 151 31.69 -11.45 -13.57
C THR A 151 32.36 -11.73 -12.23
N THR A 152 32.89 -10.71 -11.57
CA THR A 152 33.56 -10.85 -10.27
C THR A 152 32.56 -11.27 -9.19
N GLU A 153 31.36 -10.66 -9.19
CA GLU A 153 30.30 -11.01 -8.21
C GLU A 153 29.81 -12.44 -8.40
N VAL A 154 29.61 -12.87 -9.63
CA VAL A 154 29.22 -14.25 -9.94
C VAL A 154 30.32 -15.24 -9.52
N GLN A 155 31.60 -14.94 -9.78
CA GLN A 155 32.70 -15.78 -9.35
C GLN A 155 32.74 -15.93 -7.81
N MET A 156 32.62 -14.84 -7.07
CA MET A 156 32.56 -14.89 -5.60
C MET A 156 31.38 -15.72 -5.11
N LEU A 157 30.24 -15.68 -5.79
CA LEU A 157 29.09 -16.51 -5.46
C LEU A 157 29.38 -18.01 -5.68
N PHE A 158 30.02 -18.36 -6.82
CA PHE A 158 30.43 -19.73 -7.09
C PHE A 158 31.44 -20.24 -6.05
N GLU A 159 32.46 -19.46 -5.72
CA GLU A 159 33.45 -19.80 -4.67
C GLU A 159 32.77 -19.99 -3.29
N TYR A 160 31.79 -19.16 -2.95
CA TYR A 160 31.05 -19.30 -1.70
C TYR A 160 30.25 -20.60 -1.60
N PHE A 161 29.66 -21.06 -2.72
CA PHE A 161 28.86 -22.28 -2.73
C PHE A 161 29.65 -23.54 -3.12
N GLU A 162 30.92 -23.43 -3.50
CA GLU A 162 31.75 -24.56 -3.96
C GLU A 162 31.82 -25.68 -2.93
N ALA A 163 32.10 -25.35 -1.68
CA ALA A 163 32.17 -26.33 -0.59
C ALA A 163 30.85 -27.07 -0.35
N LEU A 164 29.71 -26.36 -0.49
CA LEU A 164 28.38 -26.96 -0.33
C LEU A 164 27.99 -27.81 -1.54
N ALA A 165 28.41 -27.40 -2.73
CA ALA A 165 28.19 -28.16 -3.98
C ALA A 165 28.98 -29.45 -3.98
N ASP A 166 30.23 -29.44 -3.54
CA ASP A 166 31.08 -30.62 -3.41
C ASP A 166 30.50 -31.60 -2.40
N GLU A 167 30.04 -31.12 -1.22
CA GLU A 167 29.39 -31.98 -0.22
C GLU A 167 28.15 -32.68 -0.76
N ARG A 168 27.42 -32.01 -1.66
CA ARG A 168 26.21 -32.58 -2.29
C ARG A 168 26.41 -33.21 -3.64
N SER A 169 27.68 -33.31 -4.11
CA SER A 169 28.03 -33.85 -5.44
C SER A 169 27.29 -33.17 -6.59
N VAL A 170 27.11 -31.84 -6.50
CA VAL A 170 26.46 -31.00 -7.52
C VAL A 170 27.53 -30.20 -8.25
N SER A 171 27.54 -30.21 -9.57
CA SER A 171 28.43 -29.39 -10.38
C SER A 171 27.82 -27.99 -10.59
N LEU A 172 28.55 -26.96 -10.19
CA LEU A 172 28.22 -25.56 -10.51
C LEU A 172 28.70 -25.25 -11.93
N VAL A 173 27.80 -24.92 -12.85
CA VAL A 173 28.08 -24.62 -14.26
C VAL A 173 27.58 -23.22 -14.61
#